data_66867cd9b871380873c18eeb272e17a5
#
_entry.id   66867cd9b871380873c18eeb272e17a5
#
_cell.length_a   1.000
_cell.length_b   1.000
_cell.length_c   1.000
_cell.angle_alpha   90.00
_cell.angle_beta   90.00
_cell.angle_gamma   90.00
#
_symmetry.space_group_name_H-M   'P 1'
#
loop_
_entity.id
_entity.type
_entity.pdbx_description
1 polymer ?
#
loop_
_entity_poly.entity_id
_entity_poly.type
_entity_poly.pdbx_seq_one_letter_code
_entity_poly.pdbx_strand_id
1 'polypeptide(L)'
;KVRPIRTCIEAGLLTREEIATVNQQMLENVRLSGMPSIGLTLYPPYPENFFTGGMAHPYVYQNGGDWTWFGGRMIQQLIAHGFIEEAYAEIRPMIDRVIQNKGFYEWYGKGGVPSGSGHFKGSAGVLAKAIEMLHKWAKEQNRSL
;
A
#
# COMPACT_ATOMS: atom_id res chain seq x y z
N LYS A 1 4.96 4.94 -10.27
CA LYS A 1 6.05 4.12 -9.66
C LYS A 1 6.11 4.42 -8.17
N VAL A 2 5.54 3.54 -7.33
CA VAL A 2 5.46 3.76 -5.86
C VAL A 2 6.82 3.55 -5.15
N ARG A 3 7.70 2.72 -5.69
CA ARG A 3 9.01 2.41 -5.07
C ARG A 3 9.92 3.62 -4.81
N PRO A 4 10.18 4.50 -5.79
CA PRO A 4 11.05 5.65 -5.57
C PRO A 4 10.49 6.66 -4.60
N ILE A 5 9.17 6.91 -4.66
CA ILE A 5 8.49 7.94 -3.87
C ILE A 5 8.61 7.64 -2.37
N ARG A 6 8.32 6.41 -1.94
CA ARG A 6 8.45 6.00 -0.55
C ARG A 6 9.88 6.20 -0.02
N THR A 7 10.88 5.80 -0.80
CA THR A 7 12.29 5.96 -0.41
C THR A 7 12.66 7.45 -0.27
N CYS A 8 12.10 8.32 -1.11
CA CYS A 8 12.25 9.77 -0.97
C CYS A 8 11.62 10.29 0.33
N ILE A 9 10.44 9.78 0.72
CA ILE A 9 9.79 10.15 1.99
C ILE A 9 10.66 9.67 3.17
N GLU A 10 11.07 8.40 3.18
CA GLU A 10 11.94 7.84 4.23
C GLU A 10 13.27 8.58 4.38
N ALA A 11 13.81 9.09 3.28
CA ALA A 11 15.03 9.89 3.26
C ALA A 11 14.81 11.37 3.64
N GLY A 12 13.59 11.79 3.94
CA GLY A 12 13.27 13.18 4.28
C GLY A 12 13.42 14.17 3.12
N LEU A 13 13.27 13.68 1.89
CA LEU A 13 13.42 14.51 0.68
C LEU A 13 12.13 15.21 0.25
N LEU A 14 11.00 14.89 0.88
CA LEU A 14 9.69 15.49 0.58
C LEU A 14 9.17 16.28 1.77
N THR A 15 8.57 17.41 1.50
CA THR A 15 7.82 18.20 2.48
C THR A 15 6.53 17.49 2.85
N ARG A 16 5.88 17.94 3.95
CA ARG A 16 4.60 17.40 4.38
C ARG A 16 3.51 17.58 3.31
N GLU A 17 3.49 18.72 2.62
CA GLU A 17 2.56 19.03 1.54
C GLU A 17 2.77 18.13 0.31
N GLU A 18 4.01 17.84 -0.03
CA GLU A 18 4.36 16.92 -1.11
C GLU A 18 3.93 15.49 -0.77
N ILE A 19 4.10 15.05 0.48
CA ILE A 19 3.62 13.74 0.94
C ILE A 19 2.10 13.65 0.82
N ALA A 20 1.36 14.68 1.23
CA ALA A 20 -0.09 14.74 1.08
C ALA A 20 -0.51 14.65 -0.39
N THR A 21 0.16 15.40 -1.27
CA THR A 21 -0.09 15.38 -2.73
C THR A 21 0.16 13.99 -3.33
N VAL A 22 1.25 13.34 -2.93
CA VAL A 22 1.57 11.96 -3.33
C VAL A 22 0.46 11.00 -2.90
N ASN A 23 0.02 11.11 -1.66
CA ASN A 23 -1.05 10.24 -1.13
C ASN A 23 -2.36 10.43 -1.90
N GLN A 24 -2.77 11.67 -2.15
CA GLN A 24 -3.95 11.98 -2.96
C GLN A 24 -3.85 11.38 -4.36
N GLN A 25 -2.68 11.46 -5.01
CA GLN A 25 -2.47 10.87 -6.32
C GLN A 25 -2.54 9.33 -6.28
N MET A 26 -2.03 8.69 -5.20
CA MET A 26 -2.15 7.24 -5.02
C MET A 26 -3.62 6.83 -4.87
N LEU A 27 -4.40 7.53 -4.08
CA LEU A 27 -5.84 7.29 -3.91
C LEU A 27 -6.61 7.49 -5.23
N GLU A 28 -6.29 8.53 -5.99
CA GLU A 28 -6.91 8.75 -7.31
C GLU A 28 -6.56 7.62 -8.28
N ASN A 29 -5.32 7.15 -8.28
CA ASN A 29 -4.92 6.01 -9.10
C ASN A 29 -5.69 4.72 -8.70
N VAL A 30 -5.91 4.49 -7.40
CA VAL A 30 -6.76 3.39 -6.90
C VAL A 30 -8.18 3.54 -7.43
N ARG A 31 -8.78 4.72 -7.31
CA ARG A 31 -10.12 5.01 -7.81
C ARG A 31 -10.26 4.77 -9.31
N LEU A 32 -9.32 5.27 -10.11
CA LEU A 32 -9.34 5.15 -11.57
C LEU A 32 -9.07 3.72 -12.05
N SER A 33 -8.20 2.99 -11.37
CA SER A 33 -7.85 1.62 -11.73
C SER A 33 -8.88 0.58 -11.28
N GLY A 34 -9.66 0.89 -10.25
CA GLY A 34 -10.53 -0.08 -9.56
C GLY A 34 -9.75 -1.13 -8.76
N MET A 35 -8.49 -0.83 -8.40
CA MET A 35 -7.68 -1.69 -7.55
C MET A 35 -8.04 -1.50 -6.07
N PRO A 36 -7.83 -2.51 -5.21
CA PRO A 36 -8.39 -2.47 -3.85
C PRO A 36 -7.65 -1.55 -2.87
N SER A 37 -6.39 -1.20 -3.10
CA SER A 37 -5.62 -0.37 -2.14
C SER A 37 -4.46 0.39 -2.77
N ILE A 38 -3.86 1.29 -1.98
CA ILE A 38 -2.66 2.06 -2.38
C ILE A 38 -1.39 1.20 -2.57
N GLY A 39 -1.50 -0.11 -2.44
CA GLY A 39 -0.45 -1.05 -2.84
C GLY A 39 -0.26 -1.18 -4.35
N LEU A 40 -1.09 -0.53 -5.14
CA LEU A 40 -1.01 -0.45 -6.60
C LEU A 40 0.39 -0.01 -7.06
N THR A 41 1.08 -0.90 -7.77
CA THR A 41 2.50 -0.70 -8.11
C THR A 41 2.74 0.25 -9.26
N LEU A 42 1.79 0.37 -10.17
CA LEU A 42 1.89 1.18 -11.38
C LEU A 42 0.51 1.56 -11.90
N TYR A 43 0.32 2.83 -12.26
CA TYR A 43 -0.86 3.32 -12.96
C TYR A 43 -0.48 4.47 -13.92
N PRO A 44 -1.01 4.49 -15.16
CA PRO A 44 -1.64 3.34 -15.82
C PRO A 44 -0.64 2.18 -15.99
N PRO A 45 -1.11 0.92 -16.04
CA PRO A 45 -0.23 -0.21 -16.33
C PRO A 45 0.24 -0.17 -17.78
N TYR A 46 1.35 -0.82 -18.07
CA TYR A 46 1.79 -1.03 -19.44
C TYR A 46 0.80 -1.94 -20.18
N PRO A 47 0.64 -1.74 -21.49
CA PRO A 47 -0.31 -2.52 -22.27
C PRO A 47 0.06 -4.01 -22.35
N GLU A 48 -0.90 -4.78 -22.83
CA GLU A 48 -0.78 -6.23 -23.04
C GLU A 48 0.50 -6.59 -23.80
N ASN A 49 1.22 -7.58 -23.30
CA ASN A 49 2.47 -8.09 -23.87
C ASN A 49 3.62 -7.08 -24.02
N PHE A 50 3.56 -5.93 -23.33
CA PHE A 50 4.72 -5.03 -23.25
C PHE A 50 5.90 -5.68 -22.53
N PHE A 51 5.61 -6.43 -21.46
CA PHE A 51 6.56 -7.30 -20.78
C PHE A 51 6.29 -8.77 -21.13
N THR A 52 7.23 -9.63 -20.82
CA THR A 52 7.09 -11.08 -20.92
C THR A 52 6.84 -11.73 -19.55
N GLY A 53 6.36 -12.97 -19.54
CA GLY A 53 6.16 -13.75 -18.32
C GLY A 53 5.10 -13.16 -17.38
N GLY A 54 5.38 -13.16 -16.09
CA GLY A 54 4.42 -12.78 -15.05
C GLY A 54 3.94 -11.34 -15.06
N MET A 55 4.47 -10.46 -15.91
CA MET A 55 4.05 -9.08 -16.06
C MET A 55 3.42 -8.77 -17.42
N ALA A 56 3.13 -9.79 -18.22
CA ALA A 56 2.62 -9.61 -19.57
C ALA A 56 1.26 -8.90 -19.63
N HIS A 57 0.46 -9.04 -18.59
CA HIS A 57 -0.89 -8.49 -18.54
C HIS A 57 -0.99 -7.25 -17.64
N PRO A 58 -1.84 -6.25 -17.96
CA PRO A 58 -2.18 -5.15 -17.08
C PRO A 58 -2.78 -5.63 -15.75
N TYR A 59 -2.42 -4.96 -14.66
CA TYR A 59 -2.86 -5.24 -13.29
C TYR A 59 -2.42 -6.60 -12.73
N VAL A 60 -1.39 -7.18 -13.34
CA VAL A 60 -0.79 -8.43 -12.88
C VAL A 60 0.62 -8.16 -12.35
N TYR A 61 0.96 -8.80 -11.22
CA TYR A 61 2.25 -8.71 -10.57
C TYR A 61 2.71 -7.25 -10.40
N GLN A 62 3.90 -6.86 -10.89
CA GLN A 62 4.40 -5.48 -10.78
C GLN A 62 3.93 -4.56 -11.91
N ASN A 63 3.16 -5.06 -12.88
CA ASN A 63 2.52 -4.26 -13.91
C ASN A 63 1.12 -3.80 -13.46
N GLY A 64 1.03 -3.15 -12.31
CA GLY A 64 -0.21 -2.61 -11.78
C GLY A 64 -0.94 -3.53 -10.79
N GLY A 65 -0.35 -4.63 -10.34
CA GLY A 65 -0.86 -5.40 -9.22
C GLY A 65 -0.76 -4.65 -7.89
N ASP A 66 -1.61 -4.99 -6.94
CA ASP A 66 -1.68 -4.38 -5.62
C ASP A 66 -0.89 -5.22 -4.60
N TRP A 67 0.13 -4.63 -4.04
CA TRP A 67 1.04 -5.27 -3.10
C TRP A 67 0.92 -4.64 -1.71
N THR A 68 0.49 -5.41 -0.72
CA THR A 68 0.50 -4.98 0.69
C THR A 68 1.90 -4.51 1.14
N TRP A 69 2.95 -5.13 0.61
CA TRP A 69 4.35 -4.74 0.83
C TRP A 69 4.62 -3.27 0.51
N PHE A 70 4.09 -2.73 -0.58
CA PHE A 70 4.31 -1.34 -0.96
C PHE A 70 3.35 -0.40 -0.24
N GLY A 71 2.06 -0.73 -0.23
CA GLY A 71 1.05 0.08 0.44
C GLY A 71 1.27 0.18 1.94
N GLY A 72 1.57 -0.93 2.61
CA GLY A 72 1.83 -0.94 4.04
C GLY A 72 3.02 -0.07 4.45
N ARG A 73 4.04 0.02 3.61
CA ARG A 73 5.16 0.94 3.84
C ARG A 73 4.79 2.41 3.65
N MET A 74 3.92 2.72 2.66
CA MET A 74 3.40 4.09 2.53
C MET A 74 2.59 4.48 3.75
N ILE A 75 1.75 3.58 4.26
CA ILE A 75 0.99 3.79 5.50
C ILE A 75 1.92 4.09 6.69
N GLN A 76 3.04 3.39 6.83
CA GLN A 76 4.04 3.70 7.86
C GLN A 76 4.57 5.13 7.71
N GLN A 77 4.79 5.60 6.49
CA GLN A 77 5.24 6.98 6.26
C GLN A 77 4.14 8.01 6.57
N LEU A 78 2.89 7.72 6.22
CA LEU A 78 1.77 8.58 6.60
C LEU A 78 1.69 8.75 8.13
N ILE A 79 1.80 7.66 8.89
CA ILE A 79 1.81 7.70 10.36
C ILE A 79 3.00 8.52 10.87
N ALA A 80 4.20 8.28 10.36
CA ALA A 80 5.41 8.97 10.78
C ALA A 80 5.36 10.49 10.55
N HIS A 81 4.58 10.94 9.55
CA HIS A 81 4.40 12.36 9.21
C HIS A 81 3.08 12.96 9.70
N GLY A 82 2.35 12.26 10.59
CA GLY A 82 1.15 12.76 11.24
C GLY A 82 -0.13 12.73 10.40
N PHE A 83 -0.17 11.96 9.32
CA PHE A 83 -1.36 11.68 8.51
C PHE A 83 -2.10 10.45 9.03
N ILE A 84 -2.61 10.56 10.26
CA ILE A 84 -3.14 9.40 10.99
C ILE A 84 -4.49 8.94 10.46
N GLU A 85 -5.37 9.88 10.11
CA GLU A 85 -6.70 9.57 9.57
C GLU A 85 -6.59 8.87 8.23
N GLU A 86 -5.73 9.38 7.34
CA GLU A 86 -5.44 8.79 6.06
C GLU A 86 -4.84 7.39 6.23
N ALA A 87 -3.84 7.25 7.09
CA ALA A 87 -3.22 5.96 7.37
C ALA A 87 -4.23 4.93 7.90
N TYR A 88 -5.14 5.35 8.79
CA TYR A 88 -6.19 4.50 9.34
C TYR A 88 -7.21 4.09 8.28
N ALA A 89 -7.63 5.01 7.42
CA ALA A 89 -8.56 4.72 6.34
C ALA A 89 -7.95 3.76 5.30
N GLU A 90 -6.69 3.99 4.94
CA GLU A 90 -6.04 3.26 3.86
C GLU A 90 -5.48 1.88 4.26
N ILE A 91 -5.22 1.64 5.56
CA ILE A 91 -4.81 0.33 6.04
C ILE A 91 -5.97 -0.68 6.06
N ARG A 92 -7.22 -0.21 6.23
CA ARG A 92 -8.39 -1.07 6.36
C ARG A 92 -8.58 -2.06 5.22
N PRO A 93 -8.60 -1.66 3.94
CA PRO A 93 -8.77 -2.62 2.85
C PRO A 93 -7.66 -3.68 2.82
N MET A 94 -6.46 -3.37 3.32
CA MET A 94 -5.37 -4.35 3.44
C MET A 94 -5.59 -5.34 4.57
N ILE A 95 -6.12 -4.89 5.70
CA ILE A 95 -6.48 -5.76 6.84
C ILE A 95 -7.65 -6.66 6.46
N ASP A 96 -8.71 -6.07 5.89
CA ASP A 96 -9.93 -6.77 5.52
C ASP A 96 -9.63 -7.94 4.56
N ARG A 97 -8.80 -7.73 3.55
CA ARG A 97 -8.43 -8.79 2.61
C ARG A 97 -7.57 -9.90 3.23
N VAL A 98 -6.73 -9.58 4.23
CA VAL A 98 -5.98 -10.60 4.98
C VAL A 98 -6.93 -11.48 5.79
N ILE A 99 -7.93 -10.87 6.46
CA ILE A 99 -8.95 -11.59 7.22
C ILE A 99 -9.80 -12.46 6.29
N GLN A 100 -10.28 -11.87 5.19
CA GLN A 100 -11.15 -12.54 4.22
C GLN A 100 -10.46 -13.74 3.57
N ASN A 101 -9.20 -13.58 3.16
CA ASN A 101 -8.43 -14.61 2.44
C ASN A 101 -7.64 -15.54 3.38
N LYS A 102 -7.66 -15.28 4.70
CA LYS A 102 -6.95 -16.07 5.74
C LYS A 102 -5.46 -16.24 5.43
N GLY A 103 -4.81 -15.19 4.87
CA GLY A 103 -3.42 -15.27 4.46
C GLY A 103 -2.82 -13.92 4.07
N PHE A 104 -1.48 -13.87 4.09
CA PHE A 104 -0.70 -12.72 3.66
C PHE A 104 -0.21 -12.96 2.24
N TYR A 105 -1.07 -12.67 1.27
CA TYR A 105 -0.74 -12.88 -0.12
C TYR A 105 0.32 -11.90 -0.62
N GLU A 106 1.08 -12.34 -1.61
CA GLU A 106 2.17 -11.58 -2.20
C GLU A 106 1.62 -10.32 -2.89
N TRP A 107 0.59 -10.49 -3.72
CA TRP A 107 -0.10 -9.40 -4.42
C TRP A 107 -1.56 -9.77 -4.69
N TYR A 108 -2.32 -8.77 -5.15
CA TYR A 108 -3.74 -8.91 -5.49
C TYR A 108 -3.97 -8.32 -6.89
N GLY A 109 -4.76 -9.03 -7.69
CA GLY A 109 -5.24 -8.55 -8.99
C GLY A 109 -6.50 -7.71 -8.88
N LYS A 110 -7.10 -7.36 -10.02
CA LYS A 110 -8.39 -6.68 -10.07
C LYS A 110 -9.46 -7.48 -9.31
N GLY A 111 -10.38 -6.73 -8.67
CA GLY A 111 -11.39 -7.35 -7.81
C GLY A 111 -10.85 -7.95 -6.51
N GLY A 112 -9.61 -7.67 -6.15
CA GLY A 112 -9.02 -8.17 -4.92
C GLY A 112 -8.65 -9.65 -4.96
N VAL A 113 -8.46 -10.23 -6.15
CA VAL A 113 -8.11 -11.64 -6.32
C VAL A 113 -6.70 -11.89 -5.79
N PRO A 114 -6.54 -12.72 -4.72
CA PRO A 114 -5.25 -13.01 -4.13
C PRO A 114 -4.37 -13.84 -5.05
N SER A 115 -3.09 -13.54 -5.10
CA SER A 115 -2.12 -14.16 -6.02
C SER A 115 -0.72 -14.25 -5.41
N GLY A 116 0.10 -15.11 -5.99
CA GLY A 116 1.42 -15.44 -5.46
C GLY A 116 1.36 -16.27 -4.20
N SER A 117 2.36 -16.15 -3.34
CA SER A 117 2.42 -16.89 -2.06
C SER A 117 1.41 -16.34 -1.06
N GLY A 118 0.58 -17.22 -0.47
CA GLY A 118 -0.33 -16.89 0.63
C GLY A 118 0.35 -16.70 1.99
N HIS A 119 1.65 -16.95 2.07
CA HIS A 119 2.49 -16.84 3.28
C HIS A 119 3.63 -15.85 3.07
N PHE A 120 3.38 -14.75 2.36
CA PHE A 120 4.39 -13.76 2.03
C PHE A 120 4.78 -12.91 3.24
N LYS A 121 5.92 -13.22 3.84
CA LYS A 121 6.43 -12.58 5.07
C LYS A 121 6.58 -11.05 4.94
N GLY A 122 6.88 -10.56 3.73
CA GLY A 122 6.99 -9.14 3.46
C GLY A 122 5.68 -8.39 3.72
N SER A 123 4.56 -8.92 3.21
CA SER A 123 3.23 -8.34 3.46
C SER A 123 2.86 -8.38 4.94
N ALA A 124 3.12 -9.50 5.62
CA ALA A 124 2.85 -9.65 7.05
C ALA A 124 3.65 -8.64 7.89
N GLY A 125 4.96 -8.54 7.66
CA GLY A 125 5.84 -7.67 8.46
C GLY A 125 5.51 -6.18 8.31
N VAL A 126 5.24 -5.70 7.09
CA VAL A 126 4.94 -4.28 6.89
C VAL A 126 3.57 -3.90 7.47
N LEU A 127 2.58 -4.79 7.38
CA LEU A 127 1.25 -4.55 7.92
C LEU A 127 1.27 -4.56 9.45
N ALA A 128 1.93 -5.55 10.05
CA ALA A 128 2.13 -5.63 11.50
C ALA A 128 2.81 -4.37 12.05
N LYS A 129 3.85 -3.88 11.36
CA LYS A 129 4.55 -2.65 11.76
C LYS A 129 3.65 -1.42 11.68
N ALA A 130 2.85 -1.28 10.63
CA ALA A 130 1.89 -0.17 10.51
C ALA A 130 0.85 -0.19 11.64
N ILE A 131 0.30 -1.37 11.97
CA ILE A 131 -0.64 -1.54 13.09
C ILE A 131 0.01 -1.19 14.43
N GLU A 132 1.23 -1.65 14.66
CA GLU A 132 2.00 -1.29 15.87
C GLU A 132 2.19 0.22 16.01
N MET A 133 2.51 0.92 14.91
CA MET A 133 2.69 2.37 14.91
C MET A 133 1.38 3.09 15.23
N LEU A 134 0.26 2.70 14.62
CA LEU A 134 -1.07 3.26 14.95
C LEU A 134 -1.45 3.02 16.41
N HIS A 135 -1.20 1.82 16.92
CA HIS A 135 -1.47 1.48 18.31
C HIS A 135 -0.62 2.30 19.30
N LYS A 136 0.66 2.50 18.97
CA LYS A 136 1.54 3.36 19.77
C LYS A 136 1.03 4.79 19.79
N TRP A 137 0.69 5.35 18.64
CA TRP A 137 0.13 6.68 18.52
C TRP A 137 -1.15 6.83 19.39
N ALA A 138 -2.10 5.90 19.28
CA ALA A 138 -3.35 5.95 20.05
C ALA A 138 -3.10 5.90 21.58
N LYS A 139 -2.13 5.10 22.03
CA LYS A 139 -1.74 5.07 23.46
C LYS A 139 -1.14 6.38 23.94
N GLU A 140 -0.36 7.05 23.11
CA GLU A 140 0.24 8.35 23.43
C GLU A 140 -0.84 9.43 23.58
N GLN A 141 -1.86 9.44 22.69
CA GLN A 141 -2.99 10.36 22.80
C GLN A 141 -3.79 10.16 24.11
N ASN A 142 -4.07 8.91 24.48
CA ASN A 142 -4.81 8.60 25.71
C ASN A 142 -4.04 8.91 27.01
N ARG A 143 -2.72 9.13 26.95
CA ARG A 143 -1.91 9.56 28.10
C ARG A 143 -1.85 11.07 28.25
N SER A 144 -2.28 11.80 27.23
CA SER A 144 -2.28 13.26 27.18
C SER A 144 -3.63 13.89 27.61
N LEU A 145 -4.62 13.03 27.93
CA LEU A 145 -5.92 13.38 28.50
C LEU A 145 -5.97 13.06 30.00
#